data_9047ea026bda3dc80bcfe830bc0b00f9
#
_entry.id   9047ea026bda3dc80bcfe830bc0b00f9
#
_cell.length_a   1.000
_cell.length_b   1.000
_cell.length_c   1.000
_cell.angle_alpha   90.00
_cell.angle_beta   90.00
_cell.angle_gamma   90.00
#
_symmetry.space_group_name_H-M   'P 1'
#
loop_
_entity.id
_entity.type
_entity.pdbx_description
1 polymer ?
#
loop_
_entity_poly.entity_id
_entity_poly.type
_entity_poly.pdbx_seq_one_letter_code
_entity_poly.pdbx_strand_id
1 'polypeptide(L)'
;AYPDRVTATFSVYPSPKVSDVVVEPYNAILSIHQLLENSDETCVIDNEALYNISHNVLKLKKDPTFLELNHVISLVMGGITCSLRFPGKLIGDLRKMGVNLVPFPRMHFFLLAQAPLFSPEEAGRVKLTVAEVTEQMWSGKNFLANVKPEDGKYLTASCNYRGDLATEEVDRQVADVQNKFADDFVEWIPNNIKTSMITTPPIDTPMSGTFVANTTALKSVFQRIAAQFAQMYKRKAFLHWYKGEGMDEMEFQEADRNVRDLISEYQDRQDVQVDLDADSEEEEDGSEEEEDDGEEEEEEEEEEEEDEE
;
A
#
# COMPACT_ATOMS: atom_id res chain seq x y z
N ALA A 1 -12.52 3.11 -23.08
CA ALA A 1 -11.90 2.40 -21.98
C ALA A 1 -10.57 1.81 -22.45
N TYR A 2 -9.60 1.73 -21.55
CA TYR A 2 -8.24 1.25 -21.83
C TYR A 2 -7.99 0.00 -20.95
N PRO A 3 -8.44 -1.19 -21.36
CA PRO A 3 -8.45 -2.38 -20.50
C PRO A 3 -7.05 -2.87 -20.09
N ASP A 4 -6.00 -2.51 -20.85
CA ASP A 4 -4.62 -2.95 -20.61
C ASP A 4 -3.79 -1.94 -19.80
N ARG A 5 -4.43 -0.89 -19.25
CA ARG A 5 -3.73 0.15 -18.51
C ARG A 5 -3.96 0.00 -17.01
N VAL A 6 -2.89 0.16 -16.24
CA VAL A 6 -2.98 0.21 -14.76
C VAL A 6 -3.73 1.46 -14.35
N THR A 7 -4.76 1.26 -13.54
CA THR A 7 -5.62 2.33 -13.01
C THR A 7 -5.25 2.60 -11.56
N ALA A 8 -4.60 3.73 -11.32
CA ALA A 8 -4.28 4.20 -9.97
C ALA A 8 -5.22 5.33 -9.56
N THR A 9 -5.79 5.25 -8.37
CA THR A 9 -6.69 6.26 -7.82
C THR A 9 -6.13 6.89 -6.55
N PHE A 10 -6.41 8.18 -6.36
CA PHE A 10 -6.14 8.91 -5.13
C PHE A 10 -7.50 9.30 -4.55
N SER A 11 -7.96 8.55 -3.57
CA SER A 11 -9.33 8.65 -3.06
C SER A 11 -9.35 9.25 -1.67
N VAL A 12 -10.12 10.34 -1.51
CA VAL A 12 -10.31 10.99 -0.20
C VAL A 12 -11.52 10.39 0.48
N TYR A 13 -11.29 9.81 1.65
CA TYR A 13 -12.31 9.16 2.47
C TYR A 13 -12.91 10.16 3.48
N PRO A 14 -14.22 10.10 3.70
CA PRO A 14 -14.90 11.00 4.61
C PRO A 14 -14.51 10.74 6.07
N SER A 15 -14.52 11.80 6.85
CA SER A 15 -14.30 11.76 8.29
C SER A 15 -15.51 12.26 9.03
N PRO A 16 -15.94 11.59 10.11
CA PRO A 16 -17.08 12.03 10.91
C PRO A 16 -16.86 13.36 11.64
N LYS A 17 -15.59 13.77 11.79
CA LYS A 17 -15.24 15.02 12.49
C LYS A 17 -15.26 16.25 11.60
N VAL A 18 -15.16 16.06 10.27
CA VAL A 18 -14.93 17.13 9.30
C VAL A 18 -15.89 16.98 8.12
N SER A 19 -17.16 16.82 8.39
CA SER A 19 -18.16 16.59 7.37
C SER A 19 -19.40 17.43 7.60
N ASP A 20 -19.90 18.03 6.52
CA ASP A 20 -21.15 18.76 6.48
C ASP A 20 -22.33 17.91 5.94
N VAL A 21 -22.04 16.65 5.51
CA VAL A 21 -23.02 15.80 4.82
C VAL A 21 -23.29 14.52 5.60
N VAL A 22 -24.53 14.29 5.99
CA VAL A 22 -24.94 13.15 6.82
C VAL A 22 -24.86 11.81 6.09
N VAL A 23 -24.98 11.81 4.75
CA VAL A 23 -25.03 10.59 3.91
C VAL A 23 -23.67 10.10 3.44
N GLU A 24 -22.59 10.69 3.92
CA GLU A 24 -21.23 10.27 3.58
C GLU A 24 -20.94 8.78 3.75
N PRO A 25 -21.43 8.08 4.81
CA PRO A 25 -21.21 6.65 4.94
C PRO A 25 -21.79 5.83 3.76
N TYR A 26 -22.94 6.24 3.22
CA TYR A 26 -23.49 5.60 2.01
C TYR A 26 -22.60 5.84 0.80
N ASN A 27 -22.22 7.10 0.57
CA ASN A 27 -21.35 7.46 -0.54
C ASN A 27 -20.00 6.73 -0.45
N ALA A 28 -19.42 6.62 0.74
CA ALA A 28 -18.15 5.95 0.97
C ALA A 28 -18.22 4.45 0.67
N ILE A 29 -19.21 3.73 1.18
CA ILE A 29 -19.39 2.29 0.95
C ILE A 29 -19.59 2.00 -0.53
N LEU A 30 -20.47 2.76 -1.20
CA LEU A 30 -20.71 2.61 -2.64
C LEU A 30 -19.45 2.89 -3.47
N SER A 31 -18.65 3.89 -3.07
CA SER A 31 -17.40 4.23 -3.75
C SER A 31 -16.32 3.16 -3.53
N ILE A 32 -16.18 2.65 -2.31
CA ILE A 32 -15.21 1.58 -2.00
C ILE A 32 -15.54 0.33 -2.81
N HIS A 33 -16.81 -0.03 -2.92
CA HIS A 33 -17.25 -1.14 -3.77
C HIS A 33 -16.80 -0.97 -5.22
N GLN A 34 -16.98 0.23 -5.80
CA GLN A 34 -16.53 0.53 -7.16
C GLN A 34 -15.00 0.53 -7.29
N LEU A 35 -14.26 0.98 -6.27
CA LEU A 35 -12.80 0.94 -6.26
C LEU A 35 -12.28 -0.50 -6.19
N LEU A 36 -12.95 -1.38 -5.44
CA LEU A 36 -12.61 -2.80 -5.38
C LEU A 36 -12.70 -3.49 -6.74
N GLU A 37 -13.71 -3.14 -7.54
CA GLU A 37 -13.99 -3.82 -8.82
C GLU A 37 -13.26 -3.18 -10.02
N ASN A 38 -12.94 -1.88 -9.97
CA ASN A 38 -12.54 -1.12 -11.14
C ASN A 38 -11.18 -0.43 -11.02
N SER A 39 -10.47 -0.53 -9.91
CA SER A 39 -9.12 0.02 -9.78
C SER A 39 -8.09 -1.06 -9.48
N ASP A 40 -6.87 -0.88 -9.99
CA ASP A 40 -5.74 -1.77 -9.73
C ASP A 40 -4.95 -1.31 -8.49
N GLU A 41 -4.95 -0.02 -8.22
CA GLU A 41 -4.22 0.62 -7.12
C GLU A 41 -5.06 1.75 -6.54
N THR A 42 -5.28 1.76 -5.22
CA THR A 42 -6.05 2.81 -4.54
C THR A 42 -5.26 3.41 -3.39
N CYS A 43 -4.86 4.65 -3.56
CA CYS A 43 -4.23 5.46 -2.53
C CYS A 43 -5.30 6.00 -1.57
N VAL A 44 -5.26 5.56 -0.31
CA VAL A 44 -6.24 5.96 0.71
C VAL A 44 -5.79 7.24 1.39
N ILE A 45 -6.65 8.26 1.33
CA ILE A 45 -6.43 9.55 1.97
C ILE A 45 -7.63 9.84 2.88
N ASP A 46 -7.39 9.94 4.18
CA ASP A 46 -8.43 10.27 5.15
C ASP A 46 -8.43 11.77 5.43
N ASN A 47 -9.56 12.41 5.25
CA ASN A 47 -9.68 13.84 5.49
C ASN A 47 -9.31 14.22 6.93
N GLU A 48 -9.61 13.38 7.94
CA GLU A 48 -9.21 13.61 9.33
C GLU A 48 -7.68 13.61 9.50
N ALA A 49 -6.99 12.68 8.82
CA ALA A 49 -5.53 12.62 8.87
C ALA A 49 -4.89 13.89 8.29
N LEU A 50 -5.44 14.43 7.21
CA LEU A 50 -4.97 15.69 6.62
C LEU A 50 -5.12 16.87 7.61
N TYR A 51 -6.23 16.95 8.34
CA TYR A 51 -6.40 17.96 9.40
C TYR A 51 -5.40 17.76 10.54
N ASN A 52 -5.18 16.51 10.97
CA ASN A 52 -4.19 16.20 12.00
C ASN A 52 -2.76 16.57 11.56
N ILE A 53 -2.40 16.31 10.31
CA ILE A 53 -1.11 16.74 9.74
C ILE A 53 -1.00 18.27 9.77
N SER A 54 -2.04 18.96 9.35
CA SER A 54 -2.06 20.43 9.29
C SER A 54 -1.88 21.08 10.67
N HIS A 55 -2.50 20.53 11.71
CA HIS A 55 -2.39 21.05 13.07
C HIS A 55 -1.10 20.61 13.77
N ASN A 56 -0.75 19.32 13.70
CA ASN A 56 0.32 18.75 14.52
C ASN A 56 1.70 18.86 13.86
N VAL A 57 1.77 18.73 12.52
CA VAL A 57 3.03 18.71 11.77
C VAL A 57 3.30 20.07 11.16
N LEU A 58 2.34 20.64 10.41
CA LEU A 58 2.49 21.95 9.79
C LEU A 58 2.28 23.10 10.79
N LYS A 59 1.77 22.83 12.00
CA LYS A 59 1.57 23.78 13.11
C LYS A 59 0.78 25.04 12.68
N LEU A 60 -0.22 24.86 11.82
CA LEU A 60 -1.06 25.98 11.37
C LEU A 60 -1.84 26.56 12.55
N LYS A 61 -1.81 27.89 12.66
CA LYS A 61 -2.47 28.64 13.75
C LYS A 61 -3.99 28.75 13.58
N LYS A 62 -4.48 28.47 12.38
CA LYS A 62 -5.92 28.49 12.03
C LYS A 62 -6.26 27.14 11.42
N ASP A 63 -7.56 26.83 11.38
CA ASP A 63 -8.06 25.67 10.65
C ASP A 63 -7.60 25.72 9.19
N PRO A 64 -7.07 24.61 8.65
CA PRO A 64 -6.59 24.56 7.29
C PRO A 64 -7.73 24.76 6.30
N THR A 65 -7.45 25.49 5.25
CA THR A 65 -8.35 25.58 4.10
C THR A 65 -8.11 24.40 3.15
N PHE A 66 -8.98 24.21 2.17
CA PHE A 66 -8.74 23.20 1.13
C PHE A 66 -7.42 23.39 0.38
N LEU A 67 -6.88 24.61 0.36
CA LEU A 67 -5.62 24.88 -0.31
C LEU A 67 -4.45 24.16 0.38
N GLU A 68 -4.36 24.27 1.69
CA GLU A 68 -3.31 23.61 2.48
C GLU A 68 -3.47 22.07 2.46
N LEU A 69 -4.70 21.57 2.57
CA LEU A 69 -4.97 20.13 2.50
C LEU A 69 -4.59 19.57 1.12
N ASN A 70 -5.01 20.25 0.05
CA ASN A 70 -4.68 19.86 -1.32
C ASN A 70 -3.17 19.98 -1.62
N HIS A 71 -2.46 20.88 -0.94
CA HIS A 71 -1.01 20.98 -1.06
C HIS A 71 -0.32 19.69 -0.56
N VAL A 72 -0.71 19.18 0.60
CA VAL A 72 -0.19 17.90 1.13
C VAL A 72 -0.48 16.74 0.18
N ILE A 73 -1.70 16.66 -0.33
CA ILE A 73 -2.08 15.64 -1.33
C ILE A 73 -1.20 15.76 -2.58
N SER A 74 -0.98 16.97 -3.07
CA SER A 74 -0.16 17.23 -4.27
C SER A 74 1.29 16.79 -4.09
N LEU A 75 1.87 16.98 -2.89
CA LEU A 75 3.22 16.53 -2.58
C LEU A 75 3.32 15.00 -2.70
N VAL A 76 2.37 14.28 -2.14
CA VAL A 76 2.33 12.81 -2.21
C VAL A 76 2.10 12.32 -3.64
N MET A 77 1.13 12.88 -4.36
CA MET A 77 0.90 12.54 -5.77
C MET A 77 2.16 12.81 -6.61
N GLY A 78 2.82 13.93 -6.34
CA GLY A 78 4.08 14.30 -6.99
C GLY A 78 5.22 13.34 -6.65
N GLY A 79 5.26 12.80 -5.43
CA GLY A 79 6.23 11.81 -4.98
C GLY A 79 6.02 10.43 -5.60
N ILE A 80 4.77 9.94 -5.64
CA ILE A 80 4.43 8.64 -6.24
C ILE A 80 4.69 8.65 -7.75
N THR A 81 4.31 9.72 -8.44
CA THR A 81 4.45 9.83 -9.90
C THR A 81 5.80 10.33 -10.38
N CYS A 82 6.75 10.63 -9.48
CA CYS A 82 8.04 11.19 -9.85
C CYS A 82 8.86 10.28 -10.77
N SER A 83 8.77 8.98 -10.62
CA SER A 83 9.45 7.99 -11.46
C SER A 83 8.97 8.02 -12.93
N LEU A 84 7.75 8.44 -13.18
CA LEU A 84 7.20 8.61 -14.53
C LEU A 84 7.65 9.91 -15.20
N ARG A 85 8.06 10.91 -14.41
CA ARG A 85 8.32 12.27 -14.87
C ARG A 85 9.80 12.63 -14.94
N PHE A 86 10.64 11.96 -14.16
CA PHE A 86 12.05 12.26 -14.03
C PHE A 86 12.92 11.00 -14.13
N PRO A 87 14.14 11.13 -14.67
CA PRO A 87 15.09 10.02 -14.66
C PRO A 87 15.56 9.71 -13.23
N GLY A 88 15.77 8.44 -12.93
CA GLY A 88 16.21 7.99 -11.62
C GLY A 88 17.25 6.89 -11.67
N LYS A 89 17.92 6.65 -10.54
CA LYS A 89 18.89 5.55 -10.36
C LYS A 89 18.18 4.22 -10.21
N LEU A 90 17.10 4.22 -9.41
CA LEU A 90 16.21 3.08 -9.21
C LEU A 90 14.81 3.51 -9.64
N ILE A 91 14.35 2.98 -10.75
CA ILE A 91 13.10 3.42 -11.38
C ILE A 91 11.98 2.47 -10.98
N GLY A 92 10.95 3.03 -10.32
CA GLY A 92 9.65 2.39 -10.18
C GLY A 92 8.65 3.03 -11.15
N ASP A 93 7.87 2.25 -11.85
CA ASP A 93 6.67 2.70 -12.54
C ASP A 93 5.42 2.24 -11.79
N LEU A 94 4.24 2.74 -12.16
CA LEU A 94 3.00 2.33 -11.49
C LEU A 94 2.75 0.83 -11.61
N ARG A 95 3.06 0.22 -12.76
CA ARG A 95 2.92 -1.23 -12.91
C ARG A 95 3.85 -2.01 -11.97
N LYS A 96 5.11 -1.59 -11.83
CA LYS A 96 6.04 -2.18 -10.87
C LYS A 96 5.58 -1.95 -9.43
N MET A 97 4.99 -0.79 -9.14
CA MET A 97 4.42 -0.50 -7.84
C MET A 97 3.32 -1.51 -7.52
N GLY A 98 2.36 -1.71 -8.41
CA GLY A 98 1.31 -2.71 -8.26
C GLY A 98 1.85 -4.13 -8.05
N VAL A 99 2.76 -4.58 -8.91
CA VAL A 99 3.37 -5.93 -8.81
C VAL A 99 4.10 -6.13 -7.48
N ASN A 100 4.76 -5.11 -6.96
CA ASN A 100 5.52 -5.21 -5.71
C ASN A 100 4.67 -5.00 -4.45
N LEU A 101 3.57 -4.24 -4.54
CA LEU A 101 2.80 -3.83 -3.36
C LEU A 101 1.46 -4.55 -3.21
N VAL A 102 0.95 -5.21 -4.26
CA VAL A 102 -0.35 -5.89 -4.23
C VAL A 102 -0.15 -7.40 -4.25
N PRO A 103 -0.09 -8.07 -3.09
CA PRO A 103 0.04 -9.53 -3.04
C PRO A 103 -1.25 -10.26 -3.40
N PHE A 104 -2.41 -9.63 -3.20
CA PHE A 104 -3.73 -10.18 -3.50
C PHE A 104 -4.59 -9.13 -4.23
N PRO A 105 -5.32 -9.49 -5.28
CA PRO A 105 -6.01 -8.53 -6.16
C PRO A 105 -6.94 -7.55 -5.44
N ARG A 106 -7.66 -8.00 -4.40
CA ARG A 106 -8.60 -7.16 -3.66
C ARG A 106 -7.94 -6.26 -2.63
N MET A 107 -6.72 -6.61 -2.19
CA MET A 107 -5.95 -5.87 -1.18
C MET A 107 -5.00 -4.85 -1.85
N HIS A 108 -5.55 -4.00 -2.70
CA HIS A 108 -4.81 -2.99 -3.47
C HIS A 108 -4.96 -1.55 -2.92
N PHE A 109 -5.23 -1.44 -1.64
CA PHE A 109 -5.35 -0.16 -0.93
C PHE A 109 -4.05 0.19 -0.24
N PHE A 110 -3.58 1.42 -0.43
CA PHE A 110 -2.28 1.86 0.07
C PHE A 110 -2.40 2.96 1.11
N LEU A 111 -1.67 2.78 2.20
CA LEU A 111 -1.35 3.81 3.16
C LEU A 111 -0.23 4.68 2.61
N LEU A 112 -0.35 5.99 2.76
CA LEU A 112 0.59 6.97 2.25
C LEU A 112 1.20 7.79 3.38
N ALA A 113 2.47 8.17 3.21
CA ALA A 113 3.09 9.23 3.99
C ALA A 113 4.04 10.06 3.14
N GLN A 114 4.31 11.28 3.59
CA GLN A 114 5.22 12.22 2.95
C GLN A 114 6.20 12.78 3.97
N ALA A 115 7.45 12.89 3.59
CA ALA A 115 8.48 13.55 4.34
C ALA A 115 9.42 14.34 3.39
N PRO A 116 9.95 15.46 3.82
CA PRO A 116 9.60 16.17 5.03
C PRO A 116 8.29 16.95 4.91
N LEU A 117 7.62 17.13 6.04
CA LEU A 117 6.52 18.07 6.16
C LEU A 117 6.97 19.15 7.18
N PHE A 118 6.99 20.38 6.75
CA PHE A 118 7.43 21.52 7.57
C PHE A 118 6.33 22.54 7.75
N SER A 119 6.40 23.23 8.88
CA SER A 119 5.67 24.48 9.00
C SER A 119 6.25 25.55 8.04
N PRO A 120 5.44 26.50 7.56
CA PRO A 120 5.93 27.59 6.72
C PRO A 120 7.06 28.40 7.35
N GLU A 121 7.16 28.40 8.69
CA GLU A 121 8.20 29.11 9.46
C GLU A 121 9.53 28.32 9.50
N GLU A 122 9.49 27.00 9.35
CA GLU A 122 10.64 26.08 9.38
C GLU A 122 11.21 25.84 7.97
N ALA A 123 10.42 26.06 6.93
CA ALA A 123 10.84 25.90 5.55
C ALA A 123 12.11 26.70 5.24
N GLY A 124 13.12 26.04 4.70
CA GLY A 124 14.42 26.64 4.34
C GLY A 124 15.42 26.81 5.49
N ARG A 125 15.06 26.47 6.74
CA ARG A 125 16.01 26.57 7.90
C ARG A 125 16.53 25.20 8.33
N VAL A 126 15.81 24.13 8.08
CA VAL A 126 16.13 22.77 8.53
C VAL A 126 17.06 22.12 7.51
N LYS A 127 18.22 21.68 7.98
CA LYS A 127 19.08 20.78 7.22
C LYS A 127 18.59 19.36 7.46
N LEU A 128 18.16 18.71 6.40
CA LEU A 128 17.67 17.34 6.43
C LEU A 128 18.78 16.34 6.20
N THR A 129 18.71 15.23 6.92
CA THR A 129 19.48 14.02 6.65
C THR A 129 18.56 12.94 6.09
N VAL A 130 19.12 11.96 5.40
CA VAL A 130 18.35 10.82 4.88
C VAL A 130 17.68 10.06 6.03
N ALA A 131 18.36 9.93 7.16
CA ALA A 131 17.84 9.29 8.37
C ALA A 131 16.57 9.99 8.89
N GLU A 132 16.59 11.33 9.00
CA GLU A 132 15.43 12.10 9.46
C GLU A 132 14.24 12.02 8.51
N VAL A 133 14.49 12.02 7.19
CA VAL A 133 13.44 11.86 6.18
C VAL A 133 12.85 10.46 6.28
N THR A 134 13.69 9.44 6.43
CA THR A 134 13.26 8.05 6.58
C THR A 134 12.43 7.87 7.86
N GLU A 135 12.89 8.37 8.99
CA GLU A 135 12.14 8.31 10.25
C GLU A 135 10.77 9.00 10.15
N GLN A 136 10.70 10.16 9.50
CA GLN A 136 9.45 10.87 9.28
C GLN A 136 8.47 10.10 8.38
N MET A 137 8.96 9.40 7.34
CA MET A 137 8.13 8.59 6.47
C MET A 137 7.42 7.44 7.23
N TRP A 138 8.08 6.87 8.21
CA TRP A 138 7.55 5.79 9.04
C TRP A 138 6.78 6.26 10.26
N SER A 139 6.72 7.57 10.47
CA SER A 139 5.99 8.15 11.59
C SER A 139 4.49 8.21 11.31
N GLY A 140 3.68 7.63 12.18
CA GLY A 140 2.21 7.70 12.11
C GLY A 140 1.65 9.13 12.06
N LYS A 141 2.45 10.15 12.45
CA LYS A 141 2.05 11.56 12.37
C LYS A 141 1.99 12.09 10.94
N ASN A 142 2.74 11.45 10.03
CA ASN A 142 2.82 11.84 8.63
C ASN A 142 1.91 10.99 7.73
N PHE A 143 1.18 10.03 8.30
CA PHE A 143 0.28 9.18 7.55
C PHE A 143 -0.96 9.95 7.06
N LEU A 144 -1.30 9.76 5.80
CA LEU A 144 -2.46 10.37 5.18
C LEU A 144 -3.77 9.63 5.48
N ALA A 145 -3.70 8.52 6.21
CA ALA A 145 -4.86 7.83 6.75
C ALA A 145 -4.75 7.76 8.27
N ASN A 146 -5.88 7.92 8.95
CA ASN A 146 -5.94 7.88 10.42
C ASN A 146 -5.94 6.43 10.91
N VAL A 147 -4.79 5.79 10.81
CA VAL A 147 -4.53 4.42 11.25
C VAL A 147 -3.37 4.40 12.23
N LYS A 148 -3.37 3.43 13.12
CA LYS A 148 -2.24 3.16 13.99
C LYS A 148 -1.46 1.98 13.41
N PRO A 149 -0.15 2.11 13.19
CA PRO A 149 0.67 1.01 12.69
C PRO A 149 0.56 -0.26 13.56
N GLU A 150 0.46 -0.05 14.87
CA GLU A 150 0.37 -1.09 15.90
C GLU A 150 -0.90 -1.97 15.78
N ASP A 151 -1.96 -1.49 15.10
CA ASP A 151 -3.23 -2.20 14.92
C ASP A 151 -3.20 -3.22 13.76
N GLY A 152 -2.06 -3.35 13.06
CA GLY A 152 -1.92 -4.23 11.90
C GLY A 152 -0.47 -4.60 11.61
N LYS A 153 -0.27 -5.34 10.52
CA LYS A 153 1.05 -5.68 9.97
C LYS A 153 1.21 -5.09 8.57
N TYR A 154 2.44 -4.76 8.22
CA TYR A 154 2.78 -4.39 6.85
C TYR A 154 2.93 -5.65 6.01
N LEU A 155 2.24 -5.72 4.88
CA LEU A 155 2.43 -6.75 3.86
C LEU A 155 3.64 -6.38 3.00
N THR A 156 3.62 -5.16 2.49
CA THR A 156 4.65 -4.62 1.61
C THR A 156 4.79 -3.12 1.80
N ALA A 157 5.95 -2.57 1.51
CA ALA A 157 6.20 -1.13 1.57
C ALA A 157 7.12 -0.66 0.44
N SER A 158 6.95 0.58 0.01
CA SER A 158 7.84 1.26 -0.94
C SER A 158 8.25 2.62 -0.40
N CYS A 159 9.56 2.86 -0.40
CA CYS A 159 10.17 4.13 -0.03
C CYS A 159 10.70 4.83 -1.29
N ASN A 160 10.06 5.91 -1.70
CA ASN A 160 10.43 6.67 -2.90
C ASN A 160 11.19 7.93 -2.51
N TYR A 161 12.51 7.95 -2.73
CA TYR A 161 13.37 9.09 -2.40
C TYR A 161 13.59 9.99 -3.61
N ARG A 162 13.65 11.30 -3.35
CA ARG A 162 13.96 12.32 -4.35
C ARG A 162 15.07 13.23 -3.83
N GLY A 163 16.07 13.51 -4.68
CA GLY A 163 17.19 14.38 -4.37
C GLY A 163 18.51 13.76 -4.80
N ASP A 164 19.60 14.53 -4.60
CA ASP A 164 20.96 14.02 -4.84
C ASP A 164 21.43 13.27 -3.59
N LEU A 165 21.09 11.99 -3.53
CA LEU A 165 21.35 11.11 -2.40
C LEU A 165 22.34 10.01 -2.79
N ALA A 166 23.15 9.59 -1.82
CA ALA A 166 24.01 8.42 -1.96
C ALA A 166 23.17 7.14 -1.78
N THR A 167 23.27 6.20 -2.73
CA THR A 167 22.53 4.93 -2.68
C THR A 167 22.87 4.14 -1.42
N GLU A 168 24.16 4.09 -1.05
CA GLU A 168 24.65 3.40 0.14
C GLU A 168 24.00 3.94 1.44
N GLU A 169 23.81 5.26 1.54
CA GLU A 169 23.17 5.88 2.71
C GLU A 169 21.67 5.50 2.80
N VAL A 170 20.98 5.51 1.65
CA VAL A 170 19.57 5.10 1.59
C VAL A 170 19.41 3.62 1.93
N ASP A 171 20.24 2.76 1.35
CA ASP A 171 20.18 1.31 1.60
C ASP A 171 20.44 0.99 3.07
N ARG A 172 21.39 1.70 3.71
CA ARG A 172 21.66 1.54 5.15
C ARG A 172 20.45 1.96 5.98
N GLN A 173 19.81 3.10 5.67
CA GLN A 173 18.64 3.56 6.42
C GLN A 173 17.43 2.63 6.23
N VAL A 174 17.25 2.07 5.04
CA VAL A 174 16.18 1.09 4.79
C VAL A 174 16.44 -0.21 5.57
N ALA A 175 17.69 -0.67 5.63
CA ALA A 175 18.06 -1.84 6.45
C ALA A 175 17.84 -1.57 7.95
N ASP A 176 18.19 -0.38 8.45
CA ASP A 176 17.94 0.02 9.84
C ASP A 176 16.44 0.01 10.17
N VAL A 177 15.61 0.52 9.25
CA VAL A 177 14.14 0.49 9.37
C VAL A 177 13.61 -0.94 9.35
N GLN A 178 14.08 -1.78 8.44
CA GLN A 178 13.67 -3.18 8.34
C GLN A 178 13.96 -3.94 9.64
N ASN A 179 15.13 -3.70 10.25
CA ASN A 179 15.46 -4.29 11.53
C ASN A 179 14.59 -3.74 12.68
N LYS A 180 14.30 -2.43 12.68
CA LYS A 180 13.53 -1.77 13.73
C LYS A 180 12.07 -2.20 13.75
N PHE A 181 11.48 -2.41 12.58
CA PHE A 181 10.06 -2.75 12.40
C PHE A 181 9.86 -4.20 11.93
N ALA A 182 10.83 -5.09 12.18
CA ALA A 182 10.76 -6.48 11.74
C ALA A 182 9.48 -7.18 12.22
N ASP A 183 9.08 -6.96 13.47
CA ASP A 183 7.89 -7.54 14.07
C ASP A 183 6.56 -6.96 13.50
N ASP A 184 6.63 -5.80 12.85
CA ASP A 184 5.47 -5.13 12.25
C ASP A 184 5.20 -5.60 10.82
N PHE A 185 6.08 -6.43 10.25
CA PHE A 185 5.91 -7.04 8.94
C PHE A 185 5.41 -8.48 9.03
N VAL A 186 4.75 -8.92 7.95
CA VAL A 186 4.41 -10.35 7.81
C VAL A 186 5.68 -11.15 7.47
N GLU A 187 5.83 -12.32 8.07
CA GLU A 187 7.03 -13.17 7.92
C GLU A 187 7.06 -13.91 6.56
N TRP A 188 5.90 -14.19 5.99
CA TRP A 188 5.75 -14.99 4.76
C TRP A 188 5.99 -14.20 3.46
N ILE A 189 6.26 -12.87 3.50
CA ILE A 189 6.68 -12.09 2.33
C ILE A 189 8.15 -11.72 2.48
N PRO A 190 9.07 -12.34 1.74
CA PRO A 190 10.46 -11.94 1.76
C PRO A 190 10.68 -10.62 1.01
N ASN A 191 11.69 -9.84 1.40
CA ASN A 191 12.06 -8.57 0.74
C ASN A 191 10.88 -7.61 0.54
N ASN A 192 10.09 -7.43 1.58
CA ASN A 192 8.84 -6.69 1.59
C ASN A 192 8.99 -5.16 1.49
N ILE A 193 10.21 -4.62 1.59
CA ILE A 193 10.48 -3.19 1.38
C ILE A 193 11.17 -2.97 0.04
N LYS A 194 10.61 -2.09 -0.79
CA LYS A 194 11.20 -1.66 -2.07
C LYS A 194 11.60 -0.20 -2.00
N THR A 195 12.67 0.15 -2.71
CA THR A 195 13.21 1.51 -2.74
C THR A 195 13.25 2.02 -4.17
N SER A 196 12.86 3.27 -4.38
CA SER A 196 13.14 3.98 -5.62
C SER A 196 13.87 5.29 -5.34
N MET A 197 14.75 5.70 -6.26
CA MET A 197 15.58 6.89 -6.12
C MET A 197 15.55 7.72 -7.39
N ILE A 198 15.13 8.96 -7.26
CA ILE A 198 15.05 9.94 -8.33
C ILE A 198 16.01 11.10 -7.99
N THR A 199 16.94 11.40 -8.90
CA THR A 199 17.97 12.41 -8.66
C THR A 199 17.46 13.85 -8.68
N THR A 200 16.27 14.09 -9.24
CA THR A 200 15.68 15.42 -9.32
C THR A 200 15.00 15.79 -8.00
N PRO A 201 15.53 16.77 -7.24
CA PRO A 201 14.92 17.20 -5.98
C PRO A 201 13.54 17.82 -6.20
N PRO A 202 12.69 17.90 -5.17
CA PRO A 202 11.49 18.71 -5.20
C PRO A 202 11.83 20.22 -5.22
N ILE A 203 10.83 21.08 -5.48
CA ILE A 203 11.04 22.51 -5.68
C ILE A 203 11.50 23.19 -4.37
N ASP A 204 10.90 22.83 -3.25
CA ASP A 204 11.05 23.58 -1.99
C ASP A 204 12.06 22.96 -1.02
N THR A 205 12.57 21.76 -1.31
CA THR A 205 13.47 21.04 -0.41
C THR A 205 14.57 20.31 -1.18
N PRO A 206 15.80 20.16 -0.63
CA PRO A 206 16.87 19.44 -1.30
C PRO A 206 16.61 17.94 -1.46
N MET A 207 15.77 17.39 -0.60
CA MET A 207 15.37 15.97 -0.66
C MET A 207 13.95 15.78 -0.13
N SER A 208 13.31 14.71 -0.56
CA SER A 208 12.03 14.23 0.00
C SER A 208 11.92 12.72 -0.09
N GLY A 209 11.05 12.17 0.73
CA GLY A 209 10.66 10.78 0.70
C GLY A 209 9.15 10.64 0.68
N THR A 210 8.65 9.73 -0.14
CA THR A 210 7.23 9.37 -0.19
C THR A 210 7.11 7.89 0.12
N PHE A 211 6.32 7.59 1.13
CA PHE A 211 6.07 6.23 1.59
C PHE A 211 4.73 5.73 1.06
N VAL A 212 4.72 4.52 0.55
CA VAL A 212 3.54 3.82 0.07
C VAL A 212 3.58 2.42 0.63
N ALA A 213 2.59 2.04 1.41
CA ALA A 213 2.55 0.72 2.03
C ALA A 213 1.19 0.05 1.92
N ASN A 214 1.22 -1.25 1.74
CA ASN A 214 0.07 -2.11 1.92
C ASN A 214 0.11 -2.65 3.35
N THR A 215 -0.86 -2.28 4.17
CA THR A 215 -0.92 -2.68 5.57
C THR A 215 -2.32 -3.11 5.98
N THR A 216 -2.39 -4.14 6.80
CA THR A 216 -3.66 -4.62 7.35
C THR A 216 -4.30 -3.62 8.32
N ALA A 217 -3.55 -2.63 8.82
CA ALA A 217 -4.09 -1.56 9.66
C ALA A 217 -5.17 -0.71 8.95
N LEU A 218 -5.18 -0.67 7.60
CA LEU A 218 -6.21 0.01 6.81
C LEU A 218 -7.62 -0.54 7.04
N LYS A 219 -7.75 -1.80 7.50
CA LYS A 219 -9.05 -2.36 7.88
C LYS A 219 -9.82 -1.47 8.88
N SER A 220 -9.11 -0.74 9.74
CA SER A 220 -9.73 0.15 10.73
C SER A 220 -10.51 1.31 10.08
N VAL A 221 -10.06 1.82 8.94
CA VAL A 221 -10.76 2.83 8.16
C VAL A 221 -12.06 2.24 7.60
N PHE A 222 -11.99 1.07 6.99
CA PHE A 222 -13.15 0.37 6.43
C PHE A 222 -14.14 -0.04 7.51
N GLN A 223 -13.68 -0.55 8.65
CA GLN A 223 -14.52 -0.89 9.81
C GLN A 223 -15.29 0.31 10.33
N ARG A 224 -14.64 1.48 10.44
CA ARG A 224 -15.26 2.72 10.87
C ARG A 224 -16.40 3.11 9.92
N ILE A 225 -16.15 3.10 8.62
CA ILE A 225 -17.13 3.46 7.59
C ILE A 225 -18.31 2.45 7.57
N ALA A 226 -18.02 1.15 7.61
CA ALA A 226 -19.02 0.10 7.65
C ALA A 226 -19.90 0.16 8.90
N ALA A 227 -19.34 0.51 10.07
CA ALA A 227 -20.11 0.68 11.28
C ALA A 227 -21.09 1.87 11.20
N GLN A 228 -20.66 2.98 10.63
CA GLN A 228 -21.51 4.16 10.42
C GLN A 228 -22.64 3.87 9.41
N PHE A 229 -22.28 3.22 8.31
CA PHE A 229 -23.23 2.74 7.31
C PHE A 229 -24.31 1.85 7.95
N ALA A 230 -23.91 0.84 8.71
CA ALA A 230 -24.84 -0.11 9.33
C ALA A 230 -25.84 0.56 10.28
N GLN A 231 -25.41 1.58 11.04
CA GLN A 231 -26.30 2.32 11.94
C GLN A 231 -27.41 3.06 11.18
N MET A 232 -27.10 3.63 10.02
CA MET A 232 -28.05 4.36 9.19
C MET A 232 -28.91 3.40 8.36
N TYR A 233 -28.28 2.40 7.74
CA TYR A 233 -28.94 1.45 6.85
C TYR A 233 -29.97 0.56 7.59
N LYS A 234 -29.68 0.14 8.82
CA LYS A 234 -30.63 -0.62 9.66
C LYS A 234 -31.97 0.12 9.86
N ARG A 235 -31.93 1.46 9.83
CA ARG A 235 -33.11 2.32 9.98
C ARG A 235 -33.64 2.84 8.65
N LYS A 236 -33.03 2.45 7.53
CA LYS A 236 -33.33 2.93 6.18
C LYS A 236 -33.34 4.47 6.08
N ALA A 237 -32.51 5.15 6.91
CA ALA A 237 -32.43 6.60 6.97
C ALA A 237 -31.84 7.13 5.64
N PHE A 238 -32.43 8.18 5.09
CA PHE A 238 -32.02 8.87 3.85
C PHE A 238 -31.98 8.01 2.58
N LEU A 239 -32.40 6.75 2.63
CA LEU A 239 -32.32 5.82 1.49
C LEU A 239 -33.26 6.23 0.34
N HIS A 240 -34.37 6.94 0.67
CA HIS A 240 -35.35 7.38 -0.32
C HIS A 240 -34.77 8.34 -1.38
N TRP A 241 -33.75 9.13 -1.01
CA TRP A 241 -33.07 10.01 -1.97
C TRP A 241 -32.37 9.22 -3.09
N TYR A 242 -31.69 8.15 -2.73
CA TYR A 242 -31.00 7.25 -3.68
C TYR A 242 -32.01 6.46 -4.53
N LYS A 243 -33.07 5.96 -3.91
CA LYS A 243 -34.16 5.29 -4.64
C LYS A 243 -34.85 6.21 -5.63
N GLY A 244 -35.02 7.49 -5.29
CA GLY A 244 -35.60 8.51 -6.16
C GLY A 244 -34.75 8.74 -7.43
N GLU A 245 -33.43 8.51 -7.37
CA GLU A 245 -32.50 8.58 -8.49
C GLU A 245 -32.30 7.22 -9.22
N GLY A 246 -33.08 6.19 -8.85
CA GLY A 246 -33.11 4.91 -9.54
C GLY A 246 -32.19 3.83 -8.97
N MET A 247 -31.55 4.03 -7.81
CA MET A 247 -30.76 2.99 -7.16
C MET A 247 -31.63 1.95 -6.45
N ASP A 248 -31.21 0.68 -6.54
CA ASP A 248 -31.87 -0.40 -5.79
C ASP A 248 -31.23 -0.57 -4.40
N GLU A 249 -32.04 -1.08 -3.48
CA GLU A 249 -31.63 -1.42 -2.12
C GLU A 249 -30.59 -2.56 -2.11
N MET A 250 -30.62 -3.42 -3.13
CA MET A 250 -29.70 -4.53 -3.30
C MET A 250 -28.25 -4.07 -3.55
N GLU A 251 -28.08 -2.95 -4.25
CA GLU A 251 -26.75 -2.35 -4.49
C GLU A 251 -26.05 -1.95 -3.18
N PHE A 252 -26.81 -1.43 -2.19
CA PHE A 252 -26.28 -1.10 -0.87
C PHE A 252 -25.86 -2.34 -0.06
N GLN A 253 -26.64 -3.41 -0.17
CA GLN A 253 -26.33 -4.69 0.52
C GLN A 253 -25.10 -5.36 -0.07
N GLU A 254 -24.98 -5.33 -1.37
CA GLU A 254 -23.82 -5.87 -2.08
C GLU A 254 -22.54 -5.09 -1.74
N ALA A 255 -22.63 -3.76 -1.76
CA ALA A 255 -21.51 -2.90 -1.39
C ALA A 255 -21.06 -3.11 0.07
N ASP A 256 -22.00 -3.17 1.03
CA ASP A 256 -21.68 -3.44 2.45
C ASP A 256 -21.03 -4.83 2.62
N ARG A 257 -21.56 -5.86 1.94
CA ARG A 257 -20.99 -7.20 1.99
C ARG A 257 -19.55 -7.21 1.47
N ASN A 258 -19.29 -6.64 0.29
CA ASN A 258 -17.96 -6.59 -0.29
C ASN A 258 -16.94 -5.87 0.61
N VAL A 259 -17.34 -4.80 1.29
CA VAL A 259 -16.44 -4.10 2.23
C VAL A 259 -16.20 -4.95 3.48
N ARG A 260 -17.18 -5.68 3.98
CA ARG A 260 -16.99 -6.60 5.12
C ARG A 260 -16.12 -7.78 4.77
N ASP A 261 -16.28 -8.33 3.58
CA ASP A 261 -15.43 -9.40 3.07
C ASP A 261 -13.98 -8.92 2.98
N LEU A 262 -13.73 -7.70 2.46
CA LEU A 262 -12.40 -7.09 2.45
C LEU A 262 -11.80 -6.94 3.85
N ILE A 263 -12.60 -6.50 4.84
CA ILE A 263 -12.14 -6.39 6.24
C ILE A 263 -11.73 -7.75 6.79
N SER A 264 -12.49 -8.81 6.49
CA SER A 264 -12.16 -10.19 6.89
C SER A 264 -10.88 -10.66 6.21
N GLU A 265 -10.72 -10.43 4.91
CA GLU A 265 -9.50 -10.77 4.17
C GLU A 265 -8.25 -10.12 4.77
N TYR A 266 -8.33 -8.83 5.16
CA TYR A 266 -7.22 -8.15 5.85
C TYR A 266 -6.93 -8.77 7.22
N GLN A 267 -7.96 -9.17 7.96
CA GLN A 267 -7.79 -9.82 9.26
C GLN A 267 -7.14 -11.19 9.10
N ASP A 268 -7.63 -12.00 8.17
CA ASP A 268 -7.10 -13.35 7.92
C ASP A 268 -5.61 -13.30 7.56
N ARG A 269 -5.19 -12.34 6.70
CA ARG A 269 -3.78 -12.17 6.33
C ARG A 269 -2.89 -11.62 7.45
N GLN A 270 -3.48 -10.93 8.42
CA GLN A 270 -2.75 -10.49 9.61
C GLN A 270 -2.48 -11.66 10.56
N ASP A 271 -3.41 -12.60 10.65
CA ASP A 271 -3.38 -13.70 11.61
C ASP A 271 -2.62 -14.93 11.08
N VAL A 272 -2.26 -14.96 9.79
CA VAL A 272 -1.43 -16.03 9.22
C VAL A 272 -0.05 -16.04 9.86
N GLN A 273 0.29 -17.15 10.49
CA GLN A 273 1.64 -17.48 10.96
C GLN A 273 2.28 -18.47 9.99
N VAL A 274 3.59 -18.42 9.84
CA VAL A 274 4.34 -19.41 9.07
C VAL A 274 4.57 -20.62 9.98
N ASP A 275 3.92 -21.73 9.67
CA ASP A 275 4.27 -23.02 10.27
C ASP A 275 5.57 -23.51 9.63
N LEU A 276 6.71 -23.17 10.25
CA LEU A 276 8.04 -23.57 9.79
C LEU A 276 8.25 -25.10 9.85
N ASP A 277 7.37 -25.81 10.57
CA ASP A 277 7.46 -27.26 10.72
C ASP A 277 6.80 -28.02 9.53
N ALA A 278 5.94 -27.37 8.72
CA ALA A 278 5.29 -28.00 7.58
C ALA A 278 6.21 -28.11 6.35
N ASP A 279 7.12 -27.17 6.14
CA ASP A 279 8.07 -27.20 5.01
C ASP A 279 9.23 -28.19 5.22
N SER A 280 9.49 -28.62 6.48
CA SER A 280 10.54 -29.61 6.76
C SER A 280 10.08 -31.06 6.55
N GLU A 281 8.77 -31.33 6.56
CA GLU A 281 8.23 -32.68 6.30
C GLU A 281 8.07 -32.97 4.80
N GLU A 282 7.93 -31.96 3.93
CA GLU A 282 7.85 -32.16 2.48
C GLU A 282 9.26 -32.31 1.83
N GLU A 283 10.35 -31.84 2.46
CA GLU A 283 11.71 -32.05 1.95
C GLU A 283 12.32 -33.39 2.39
N GLU A 284 11.83 -34.05 3.45
CA GLU A 284 12.31 -35.38 3.87
C GLU A 284 11.63 -36.54 3.13
N ASP A 285 10.44 -36.36 2.55
CA ASP A 285 9.73 -37.41 1.81
C ASP A 285 10.12 -37.46 0.30
N GLY A 286 10.96 -36.53 -0.16
CA GLY A 286 11.49 -36.46 -1.53
C GLY A 286 12.89 -37.11 -1.74
N SER A 287 13.53 -37.65 -0.69
CA SER A 287 14.93 -38.11 -0.76
C SER A 287 15.13 -39.62 -0.60
N GLU A 288 14.08 -40.44 -0.54
CA GLU A 288 14.17 -41.91 -0.39
C GLU A 288 13.70 -42.75 -1.59
N GLU A 289 13.59 -42.21 -2.79
CA GLU A 289 13.31 -43.04 -4.00
C GLU A 289 14.23 -42.68 -5.19
N GLU A 290 15.55 -42.88 -5.05
CA GLU A 290 16.47 -43.05 -6.21
C GLU A 290 17.77 -43.76 -5.76
N GLU A 291 17.67 -45.00 -5.33
CA GLU A 291 18.76 -45.99 -5.40
C GLU A 291 18.13 -47.36 -5.60
N ASP A 292 17.94 -47.80 -6.84
CA ASP A 292 18.22 -49.14 -7.37
C ASP A 292 17.55 -49.26 -8.75
N ASP A 293 18.40 -49.36 -9.77
CA ASP A 293 18.27 -50.11 -11.02
C ASP A 293 19.16 -49.48 -12.12
N GLY A 294 20.39 -49.93 -12.13
CA GLY A 294 21.40 -49.50 -13.12
C GLY A 294 22.55 -50.47 -13.30
N GLU A 295 22.29 -51.79 -13.33
CA GLU A 295 23.21 -52.77 -13.89
C GLU A 295 22.39 -53.79 -14.70
N GLU A 296 22.44 -53.63 -16.04
CA GLU A 296 22.29 -54.67 -17.07
C GLU A 296 21.84 -54.01 -18.37
N GLU A 297 22.84 -53.67 -19.22
CA GLU A 297 22.76 -53.61 -20.69
C GLU A 297 24.01 -52.93 -21.28
N GLU A 298 25.16 -53.59 -21.05
CA GLU A 298 26.34 -53.51 -21.94
C GLU A 298 26.64 -54.91 -22.42
N GLU A 299 26.04 -55.34 -23.50
CA GLU A 299 26.44 -56.45 -24.41
C GLU A 299 25.35 -56.55 -25.48
N GLU A 300 25.52 -55.76 -26.58
CA GLU A 300 25.00 -56.09 -27.94
C GLU A 300 25.05 -54.83 -28.83
N GLU A 301 26.27 -54.42 -29.21
CA GLU A 301 26.50 -53.61 -30.41
C GLU A 301 27.97 -53.70 -30.85
N GLU A 302 28.40 -54.95 -31.16
CA GLU A 302 29.55 -55.23 -32.03
C GLU A 302 29.17 -56.38 -32.94
N GLU A 303 28.42 -56.08 -34.01
CA GLU A 303 28.33 -56.91 -35.23
C GLU A 303 27.29 -56.25 -36.17
N GLU A 304 27.78 -55.28 -36.96
CA GLU A 304 27.18 -54.90 -38.26
C GLU A 304 27.94 -53.65 -38.86
N GLU A 305 29.21 -53.81 -39.12
CA GLU A 305 29.96 -53.04 -40.13
C GLU A 305 30.93 -53.94 -40.87
N GLU A 306 30.42 -54.85 -41.66
CA GLU A 306 31.07 -55.39 -42.86
C GLU A 306 29.94 -55.78 -43.80
N ASP A 307 29.64 -54.87 -44.76
CA ASP A 307 29.21 -55.15 -46.12
C ASP A 307 28.48 -53.90 -46.68
N GLU A 308 29.25 -53.06 -47.35
CA GLU A 308 28.93 -52.50 -48.68
C GLU A 308 30.00 -51.47 -49.09
N GLU A 309 30.60 -51.81 -50.23
CA GLU A 309 31.60 -51.05 -51.02
C GLU A 309 31.28 -49.56 -51.24
#